data_b793ed4e2e79ebe38e02e3c6bb6ec2f2
#
_entry.id   b793ed4e2e79ebe38e02e3c6bb6ec2f2
#
_cell.length_a   1.000
_cell.length_b   1.000
_cell.length_c   1.000
_cell.angle_alpha   90.00
_cell.angle_beta   90.00
_cell.angle_gamma   90.00
#
_symmetry.space_group_name_H-M   'P 1'
#
loop_
_entity.id
_entity.type
_entity.pdbx_description
1 polymer ?
#
loop_
_entity_poly.entity_id
_entity_poly.type
_entity_poly.pdbx_seq_one_letter_code
_entity_poly.pdbx_strand_id
1 'polypeptide(L)'
;MPDANGVNMNVKEFFSKKTVIFGIVSTIICTFSFIWFTNTCGYQGTLNWHKAILLATRLLMITVFSPAIFLIINLIKNNKVTRIVSYTFSGCFGIIWLGIFIAFNIIASAKVDNSGINLINLNKTPAFKHIAVASDPHWGASSANAEARIKILKNIESKDYDMCLLTGDISDFGMITSYMDEAVSDIRTYMPTTPLRAIPGNHDALINALPIFKHTFMDAHDKYNFRMDSGKVHIIFLNMLWDSTELDKGQEKWLIKQLEEIPEEETVVVLSHCYVISSGYYDSAAGRSWGDLSDVMNRLCPIFEKYHVDLHMSGHDHFFEYLEKDGVNYMVLGAMGGKLDDPLTYNSPYSKWVDNKVFGYVDLLFTDNTIELTCFTQDDEVLFTKSIKTK
;
A
#
# COMPACT_ATOMS: atom_id res chain seq x y z
N MET A 1 24.12 -49.70 41.86
CA MET A 1 24.13 -48.30 41.50
C MET A 1 24.43 -48.26 40.03
N PRO A 2 23.52 -47.91 39.14
CA PRO A 2 23.82 -47.78 37.71
C PRO A 2 24.51 -46.43 37.48
N ASP A 3 25.60 -46.48 36.72
CA ASP A 3 26.40 -45.36 36.28
C ASP A 3 25.53 -44.35 35.51
N ALA A 4 25.52 -43.12 36.04
CA ALA A 4 25.02 -41.98 35.31
C ALA A 4 26.04 -41.62 34.21
N ASN A 5 25.97 -42.29 33.08
CA ASN A 5 26.68 -41.88 31.87
C ASN A 5 26.04 -40.56 31.37
N GLY A 6 26.45 -39.47 32.00
CA GLY A 6 26.27 -38.14 31.46
C GLY A 6 26.96 -38.09 30.12
N VAL A 7 26.17 -37.97 29.05
CA VAL A 7 26.68 -37.77 27.69
C VAL A 7 27.31 -36.38 27.65
N ASN A 8 28.56 -36.28 28.09
CA ASN A 8 29.41 -35.14 27.80
C ASN A 8 29.74 -35.18 26.31
N MET A 9 28.81 -34.72 25.48
CA MET A 9 29.05 -34.61 24.08
C MET A 9 30.05 -33.46 23.85
N ASN A 10 31.25 -33.82 23.36
CA ASN A 10 32.26 -32.84 23.05
C ASN A 10 31.69 -31.86 21.99
N VAL A 11 31.63 -30.57 22.30
CA VAL A 11 31.07 -29.52 21.43
C VAL A 11 31.70 -29.58 20.03
N LYS A 12 33.01 -29.89 19.92
CA LYS A 12 33.66 -30.08 18.62
C LYS A 12 33.12 -31.30 17.84
N GLU A 13 32.78 -32.36 18.53
CA GLU A 13 32.21 -33.57 17.91
C GLU A 13 30.76 -33.36 17.52
N PHE A 14 30.01 -32.58 18.30
CA PHE A 14 28.65 -32.17 17.98
C PHE A 14 28.60 -31.38 16.63
N PHE A 15 29.40 -30.33 16.49
CA PHE A 15 29.44 -29.53 15.27
C PHE A 15 30.13 -30.21 14.08
N SER A 16 30.88 -31.28 14.29
CA SER A 16 31.48 -32.04 13.19
C SER A 16 30.49 -32.95 12.45
N LYS A 17 29.31 -33.20 13.02
CA LYS A 17 28.31 -34.07 12.39
C LYS A 17 27.60 -33.31 11.28
N LYS A 18 27.81 -33.74 10.03
CA LYS A 18 27.21 -33.11 8.82
C LYS A 18 25.70 -32.86 8.94
N THR A 19 24.96 -33.80 9.57
CA THR A 19 23.51 -33.66 9.79
C THR A 19 23.15 -32.46 10.67
N VAL A 20 23.94 -32.21 11.71
CA VAL A 20 23.71 -31.12 12.66
C VAL A 20 23.96 -29.77 11.94
N ILE A 21 25.09 -29.66 11.25
CA ILE A 21 25.43 -28.46 10.47
C ILE A 21 24.35 -28.18 9.44
N PHE A 22 23.92 -29.20 8.69
CA PHE A 22 22.89 -29.06 7.67
C PHE A 22 21.54 -28.62 8.28
N GLY A 23 21.12 -29.21 9.41
CA GLY A 23 19.90 -28.81 10.10
C GLY A 23 19.96 -27.38 10.63
N ILE A 24 21.10 -26.93 11.16
CA ILE A 24 21.32 -25.54 11.58
C ILE A 24 21.22 -24.57 10.39
N VAL A 25 21.92 -24.86 9.30
CA VAL A 25 21.90 -24.02 8.09
C VAL A 25 20.49 -23.91 7.52
N SER A 26 19.77 -25.04 7.41
CA SER A 26 18.37 -25.04 6.94
C SER A 26 17.45 -24.24 7.86
N THR A 27 17.63 -24.35 9.18
CA THR A 27 16.87 -23.58 10.14
C THR A 27 17.13 -22.07 9.98
N ILE A 28 18.39 -21.67 9.80
CA ILE A 28 18.76 -20.27 9.56
C ILE A 28 18.12 -19.76 8.26
N ILE A 29 18.21 -20.51 7.17
CA ILE A 29 17.62 -20.15 5.88
C ILE A 29 16.10 -19.98 6.03
N CYS A 30 15.40 -20.96 6.59
CA CYS A 30 13.96 -20.89 6.78
C CYS A 30 13.55 -19.70 7.65
N THR A 31 14.23 -19.49 8.78
CA THR A 31 13.91 -18.38 9.70
C THR A 31 14.18 -17.02 9.05
N PHE A 32 15.32 -16.85 8.39
CA PHE A 32 15.67 -15.61 7.71
C PHE A 32 14.68 -15.31 6.58
N SER A 33 14.42 -16.28 5.71
CA SER A 33 13.49 -16.12 4.59
C SER A 33 12.05 -15.86 5.07
N PHE A 34 11.64 -16.47 6.19
CA PHE A 34 10.34 -16.20 6.80
C PHE A 34 10.24 -14.79 7.39
N ILE A 35 11.26 -14.34 8.14
CA ILE A 35 11.29 -12.97 8.68
C ILE A 35 11.26 -11.95 7.53
N TRP A 36 12.06 -12.19 6.49
CA TRP A 36 12.02 -11.36 5.29
C TRP A 36 10.63 -11.37 4.65
N PHE A 37 10.04 -12.54 4.44
CA PHE A 37 8.71 -12.69 3.85
C PHE A 37 7.65 -11.94 4.65
N THR A 38 7.64 -12.06 5.97
CA THR A 38 6.67 -11.36 6.82
C THR A 38 6.86 -9.85 6.84
N ASN A 39 8.08 -9.37 6.69
CA ASN A 39 8.36 -7.93 6.67
C ASN A 39 8.10 -7.26 5.31
N THR A 40 8.27 -8.00 4.21
CA THR A 40 8.12 -7.44 2.85
C THR A 40 6.76 -7.76 2.22
N CYS A 41 6.19 -8.92 2.55
CA CYS A 41 4.90 -9.37 2.06
C CYS A 41 3.80 -9.27 3.13
N GLY A 42 4.16 -8.85 4.31
CA GLY A 42 3.40 -9.03 5.53
C GLY A 42 2.61 -7.83 5.97
N TYR A 43 2.21 -6.96 5.07
CA TYR A 43 1.10 -6.09 5.42
C TYR A 43 -0.03 -6.97 5.92
N GLN A 44 -0.55 -6.69 7.10
CA GLN A 44 -1.57 -7.55 7.73
C GLN A 44 -2.74 -7.80 6.79
N GLY A 45 -3.11 -6.79 6.00
CA GLY A 45 -4.08 -6.89 4.94
C GLY A 45 -3.72 -7.95 3.89
N THR A 46 -2.50 -7.95 3.35
CA THR A 46 -2.08 -8.89 2.30
C THR A 46 -2.18 -10.34 2.73
N LEU A 47 -1.72 -10.68 3.94
CA LEU A 47 -1.73 -12.05 4.45
C LEU A 47 -3.12 -12.51 4.91
N ASN A 48 -4.01 -11.60 5.23
CA ASN A 48 -5.37 -11.88 5.70
C ASN A 48 -6.45 -11.65 4.64
N TRP A 49 -6.09 -11.07 3.51
CA TRP A 49 -7.01 -10.65 2.46
C TRP A 49 -7.92 -11.77 1.94
N HIS A 50 -7.39 -12.97 1.85
CA HIS A 50 -8.19 -14.10 1.42
C HIS A 50 -7.93 -15.33 2.29
N LYS A 51 -9.01 -16.06 2.66
CA LYS A 51 -8.92 -17.27 3.50
C LYS A 51 -7.91 -18.29 2.97
N ALA A 52 -7.77 -18.40 1.64
CA ALA A 52 -6.80 -19.30 1.01
C ALA A 52 -5.34 -18.83 1.24
N ILE A 53 -5.08 -17.52 1.15
CA ILE A 53 -3.76 -16.93 1.41
C ILE A 53 -3.41 -17.11 2.88
N LEU A 54 -4.34 -16.82 3.78
CA LEU A 54 -4.16 -17.02 5.23
C LEU A 54 -3.87 -18.49 5.54
N LEU A 55 -4.60 -19.43 4.94
CA LEU A 55 -4.36 -20.87 5.13
C LEU A 55 -2.97 -21.26 4.57
N ALA A 56 -2.61 -20.83 3.37
CA ALA A 56 -1.31 -21.07 2.77
C ALA A 56 -0.17 -20.53 3.65
N THR A 57 -0.32 -19.32 4.17
CA THR A 57 0.67 -18.71 5.08
C THR A 57 0.82 -19.51 6.37
N ARG A 58 -0.29 -19.95 6.96
CA ARG A 58 -0.27 -20.82 8.18
C ARG A 58 0.41 -22.14 7.91
N LEU A 59 0.17 -22.76 6.76
CA LEU A 59 0.84 -24.01 6.36
C LEU A 59 2.34 -23.77 6.12
N LEU A 60 2.72 -22.66 5.49
CA LEU A 60 4.13 -22.28 5.31
C LEU A 60 4.83 -22.05 6.66
N MET A 61 4.17 -21.47 7.65
CA MET A 61 4.73 -21.30 9.00
C MET A 61 5.18 -22.62 9.62
N ILE A 62 4.45 -23.71 9.40
CA ILE A 62 4.83 -25.04 9.92
C ILE A 62 6.18 -25.46 9.35
N THR A 63 6.45 -25.12 8.10
CA THR A 63 7.71 -25.50 7.42
C THR A 63 8.93 -24.76 7.97
N VAL A 64 8.75 -23.56 8.54
CA VAL A 64 9.83 -22.75 9.14
C VAL A 64 10.46 -23.46 10.34
N PHE A 65 9.63 -24.03 11.21
CA PHE A 65 10.08 -24.69 12.44
C PHE A 65 10.49 -26.15 12.22
N SER A 66 10.09 -26.76 11.11
CA SER A 66 10.34 -28.17 10.82
C SER A 66 11.83 -28.54 10.82
N PRO A 67 12.76 -27.79 10.21
CA PRO A 67 14.18 -28.11 10.28
C PRO A 67 14.73 -28.16 11.70
N ALA A 68 14.32 -27.23 12.56
CA ALA A 68 14.72 -27.20 13.97
C ALA A 68 14.15 -28.41 14.73
N ILE A 69 12.89 -28.76 14.51
CA ILE A 69 12.23 -29.92 15.12
C ILE A 69 12.95 -31.22 14.72
N PHE A 70 13.20 -31.41 13.43
CA PHE A 70 13.90 -32.59 12.94
C PHE A 70 15.36 -32.66 13.41
N LEU A 71 16.02 -31.50 13.56
CA LEU A 71 17.34 -31.44 14.19
C LEU A 71 17.30 -31.93 15.62
N ILE A 72 16.35 -31.44 16.42
CA ILE A 72 16.18 -31.87 17.82
C ILE A 72 15.91 -33.39 17.91
N ILE A 73 14.98 -33.88 17.07
CA ILE A 73 14.69 -35.34 17.02
C ILE A 73 15.94 -36.12 16.70
N ASN A 74 16.76 -35.68 15.74
CA ASN A 74 17.99 -36.36 15.38
C ASN A 74 19.07 -36.30 16.48
N LEU A 75 19.07 -35.23 17.31
CA LEU A 75 19.97 -35.11 18.46
C LEU A 75 19.58 -36.07 19.59
N ILE A 76 18.28 -36.22 19.84
CA ILE A 76 17.76 -37.14 20.89
C ILE A 76 17.90 -38.60 20.46
N LYS A 77 17.56 -38.90 19.20
CA LYS A 77 17.50 -40.29 18.72
C LYS A 77 18.30 -40.43 17.42
N ASN A 78 19.63 -40.40 17.56
CA ASN A 78 20.58 -40.44 16.43
C ASN A 78 20.68 -41.85 15.81
N ASN A 79 19.78 -42.19 14.91
CA ASN A 79 19.82 -43.41 14.13
C ASN A 79 19.71 -43.12 12.61
N LYS A 80 19.85 -44.20 11.78
CA LYS A 80 19.80 -44.02 10.32
C LYS A 80 18.49 -43.37 9.83
N VAL A 81 17.34 -43.73 10.40
CA VAL A 81 16.02 -43.22 10.00
C VAL A 81 15.89 -41.75 10.36
N THR A 82 16.18 -41.36 11.61
CA THR A 82 16.09 -39.97 12.07
C THR A 82 17.01 -39.06 11.28
N ARG A 83 18.20 -39.54 10.90
CA ARG A 83 19.13 -38.79 10.02
C ARG A 83 18.57 -38.59 8.62
N ILE A 84 18.05 -39.65 8.00
CA ILE A 84 17.44 -39.52 6.64
C ILE A 84 16.27 -38.55 6.70
N VAL A 85 15.35 -38.71 7.64
CA VAL A 85 14.19 -37.83 7.79
C VAL A 85 14.64 -36.37 8.00
N SER A 86 15.59 -36.14 8.91
CA SER A 86 16.12 -34.79 9.16
C SER A 86 16.73 -34.17 7.88
N TYR A 87 17.56 -34.91 7.13
CA TYR A 87 18.12 -34.40 5.87
C TYR A 87 17.06 -34.10 4.84
N THR A 88 16.10 -35.01 4.65
CA THR A 88 15.06 -34.86 3.62
C THR A 88 14.20 -33.62 3.93
N PHE A 89 13.62 -33.54 5.10
CA PHE A 89 12.71 -32.45 5.44
C PHE A 89 13.44 -31.11 5.59
N SER A 90 14.60 -31.09 6.27
CA SER A 90 15.37 -29.86 6.39
C SER A 90 15.84 -29.34 5.04
N GLY A 91 16.27 -30.26 4.14
CA GLY A 91 16.68 -29.90 2.79
C GLY A 91 15.52 -29.39 1.94
N CYS A 92 14.40 -30.11 1.92
CA CYS A 92 13.21 -29.69 1.17
C CYS A 92 12.72 -28.30 1.62
N PHE A 93 12.55 -28.10 2.93
CA PHE A 93 12.04 -26.82 3.42
C PHE A 93 13.05 -25.68 3.26
N GLY A 94 14.34 -25.92 3.48
CA GLY A 94 15.38 -24.94 3.20
C GLY A 94 15.42 -24.49 1.74
N ILE A 95 15.28 -25.46 0.81
CA ILE A 95 15.23 -25.16 -0.65
C ILE A 95 13.95 -24.39 -1.00
N ILE A 96 12.79 -24.77 -0.44
CA ILE A 96 11.53 -24.07 -0.69
C ILE A 96 11.63 -22.60 -0.24
N TRP A 97 12.06 -22.35 0.98
CA TRP A 97 12.17 -20.98 1.50
C TRP A 97 13.24 -20.15 0.79
N LEU A 98 14.38 -20.75 0.47
CA LEU A 98 15.39 -20.08 -0.34
C LEU A 98 14.85 -19.77 -1.76
N GLY A 99 14.12 -20.71 -2.34
CA GLY A 99 13.46 -20.51 -3.64
C GLY A 99 12.43 -19.37 -3.62
N ILE A 100 11.59 -19.30 -2.59
CA ILE A 100 10.64 -18.21 -2.38
C ILE A 100 11.39 -16.88 -2.27
N PHE A 101 12.43 -16.81 -1.43
CA PHE A 101 13.24 -15.60 -1.26
C PHE A 101 13.85 -15.14 -2.59
N ILE A 102 14.50 -16.05 -3.32
CA ILE A 102 15.15 -15.73 -4.60
C ILE A 102 14.10 -15.30 -5.64
N ALA A 103 13.03 -16.08 -5.81
CA ALA A 103 12.00 -15.81 -6.83
C ALA A 103 11.36 -14.44 -6.62
N PHE A 104 10.96 -14.12 -5.40
CA PHE A 104 10.31 -12.83 -5.11
C PHE A 104 11.25 -11.63 -5.25
N ASN A 105 12.54 -11.80 -4.91
CA ASN A 105 13.52 -10.73 -5.16
C ASN A 105 13.83 -10.56 -6.65
N ILE A 106 13.87 -11.64 -7.44
CA ILE A 106 14.01 -11.56 -8.90
C ILE A 106 12.81 -10.82 -9.49
N ILE A 107 11.58 -11.19 -9.13
CA ILE A 107 10.37 -10.53 -9.63
C ILE A 107 10.36 -9.04 -9.21
N ALA A 108 10.64 -8.75 -7.94
CA ALA A 108 10.70 -7.38 -7.44
C ALA A 108 11.80 -6.51 -8.09
N SER A 109 12.79 -7.13 -8.74
CA SER A 109 13.81 -6.42 -9.51
C SER A 109 13.40 -6.12 -10.95
N ALA A 110 12.23 -6.57 -11.39
CA ALA A 110 11.72 -6.30 -12.72
C ALA A 110 11.49 -4.79 -12.91
N LYS A 111 11.75 -4.33 -14.12
CA LYS A 111 11.60 -2.93 -14.50
C LYS A 111 10.57 -2.82 -15.61
N VAL A 112 9.68 -1.87 -15.43
CA VAL A 112 8.73 -1.43 -16.45
C VAL A 112 9.34 -0.25 -17.18
N ASP A 113 9.21 -0.20 -18.51
CA ASP A 113 9.65 0.94 -19.31
C ASP A 113 8.66 2.09 -19.14
N ASN A 114 8.99 3.04 -18.27
CA ASN A 114 8.20 4.25 -18.01
C ASN A 114 8.59 5.43 -18.91
N SER A 115 9.38 5.23 -19.94
CA SER A 115 9.71 6.28 -20.90
C SER A 115 8.43 6.82 -21.58
N GLY A 116 8.36 8.13 -21.75
CA GLY A 116 7.21 8.79 -22.41
C GLY A 116 6.00 9.07 -21.51
N ILE A 117 6.07 8.83 -20.20
CA ILE A 117 5.17 9.43 -19.22
C ILE A 117 5.86 10.61 -18.52
N ASN A 118 5.12 11.68 -18.27
CA ASN A 118 5.66 12.92 -17.71
C ASN A 118 5.69 12.87 -16.17
N LEU A 119 6.63 12.12 -15.59
CA LEU A 119 6.75 11.98 -14.13
C LEU A 119 7.33 13.23 -13.47
N ILE A 120 6.69 13.67 -12.38
CA ILE A 120 7.19 14.78 -11.55
C ILE A 120 8.39 14.32 -10.73
N ASN A 121 9.51 15.03 -10.87
CA ASN A 121 10.67 14.89 -10.00
C ASN A 121 10.49 15.78 -8.76
N LEU A 122 10.49 15.21 -7.56
CA LEU A 122 10.27 15.93 -6.30
C LEU A 122 11.33 17.01 -6.02
N ASN A 123 12.54 16.88 -6.58
CA ASN A 123 13.57 17.91 -6.45
C ASN A 123 13.32 19.15 -7.35
N LYS A 124 12.33 19.06 -8.25
CA LYS A 124 11.95 20.10 -9.20
C LYS A 124 10.44 20.13 -9.37
N THR A 125 9.71 20.06 -8.26
CA THR A 125 8.25 20.16 -8.27
C THR A 125 7.84 21.43 -9.02
N PRO A 126 7.00 21.34 -10.08
CA PRO A 126 6.50 22.52 -10.74
C PRO A 126 5.60 23.32 -9.81
N ALA A 127 5.46 24.61 -10.04
CA ALA A 127 4.41 25.37 -9.37
C ALA A 127 3.04 24.81 -9.80
N PHE A 128 2.13 24.70 -8.86
CA PHE A 128 0.78 24.19 -9.11
C PHE A 128 -0.28 25.03 -8.42
N LYS A 129 -1.41 25.13 -9.07
CA LYS A 129 -2.60 25.81 -8.58
C LYS A 129 -3.88 25.05 -8.97
N HIS A 130 -3.84 24.32 -10.07
CA HIS A 130 -4.96 23.56 -10.61
C HIS A 130 -4.55 22.13 -10.87
N ILE A 131 -5.07 21.18 -10.09
CA ILE A 131 -4.62 19.79 -10.13
C ILE A 131 -5.80 18.82 -10.28
N ALA A 132 -5.55 17.70 -10.95
CA ALA A 132 -6.45 16.56 -10.95
C ALA A 132 -5.98 15.53 -9.93
N VAL A 133 -6.90 14.90 -9.21
CA VAL A 133 -6.62 13.81 -8.27
C VAL A 133 -7.54 12.63 -8.59
N ALA A 134 -6.98 11.45 -8.78
CA ALA A 134 -7.73 10.22 -9.03
C ALA A 134 -7.14 9.04 -8.25
N SER A 135 -7.90 7.97 -8.11
CA SER A 135 -7.48 6.79 -7.36
C SER A 135 -8.06 5.51 -7.96
N ASP A 136 -7.48 4.39 -7.57
CA ASP A 136 -8.04 3.06 -7.79
C ASP A 136 -8.36 2.74 -9.26
N PRO A 137 -7.42 2.93 -10.20
CA PRO A 137 -7.61 2.54 -11.59
C PRO A 137 -7.61 1.02 -11.80
N HIS A 138 -6.91 0.24 -11.00
CA HIS A 138 -6.80 -1.23 -11.04
C HIS A 138 -6.51 -1.78 -12.43
N TRP A 139 -5.40 -1.34 -13.08
CA TRP A 139 -4.96 -1.95 -14.32
C TRP A 139 -4.72 -3.44 -14.14
N GLY A 140 -5.20 -4.23 -15.09
CA GLY A 140 -5.11 -5.69 -15.07
C GLY A 140 -6.27 -6.41 -14.37
N ALA A 141 -7.11 -5.74 -13.59
CA ALA A 141 -8.28 -6.35 -12.99
C ALA A 141 -9.36 -6.67 -14.04
N SER A 142 -9.82 -7.90 -14.08
CA SER A 142 -10.91 -8.31 -14.98
C SER A 142 -12.26 -7.67 -14.64
N SER A 143 -12.42 -7.17 -13.42
CA SER A 143 -13.63 -6.50 -12.93
C SER A 143 -13.56 -4.97 -13.09
N ALA A 144 -12.41 -4.43 -13.48
CA ALA A 144 -12.25 -2.99 -13.66
C ALA A 144 -12.82 -2.50 -14.99
N ASN A 145 -13.21 -1.23 -15.02
CA ASN A 145 -13.76 -0.57 -16.20
C ASN A 145 -12.65 0.18 -16.97
N ALA A 146 -12.05 -0.49 -17.95
CA ALA A 146 -10.98 0.09 -18.77
C ALA A 146 -11.47 1.30 -19.61
N GLU A 147 -12.74 1.31 -20.06
CA GLU A 147 -13.30 2.44 -20.82
C GLU A 147 -13.38 3.70 -19.95
N ALA A 148 -13.83 3.56 -18.70
CA ALA A 148 -13.88 4.68 -17.76
C ALA A 148 -12.47 5.26 -17.50
N ARG A 149 -11.46 4.41 -17.25
CA ARG A 149 -10.06 4.86 -17.11
C ARG A 149 -9.58 5.68 -18.28
N ILE A 150 -9.79 5.18 -19.51
CA ILE A 150 -9.36 5.86 -20.74
C ILE A 150 -10.06 7.22 -20.91
N LYS A 151 -11.37 7.28 -20.63
CA LYS A 151 -12.12 8.54 -20.67
C LYS A 151 -11.57 9.55 -19.67
N ILE A 152 -11.32 9.11 -18.43
CA ILE A 152 -10.79 9.97 -17.36
C ILE A 152 -9.40 10.49 -17.71
N LEU A 153 -8.48 9.65 -18.22
CA LEU A 153 -7.16 10.10 -18.67
C LEU A 153 -7.27 11.18 -19.75
N LYS A 154 -8.15 10.99 -20.73
CA LYS A 154 -8.40 11.98 -21.81
C LYS A 154 -8.99 13.27 -21.26
N ASN A 155 -9.93 13.19 -20.32
CA ASN A 155 -10.54 14.36 -19.71
C ASN A 155 -9.49 15.17 -18.93
N ILE A 156 -8.63 14.52 -18.15
CA ILE A 156 -7.53 15.16 -17.45
C ILE A 156 -6.57 15.82 -18.44
N GLU A 157 -6.13 15.11 -19.48
CA GLU A 157 -5.22 15.67 -20.49
C GLU A 157 -5.80 16.89 -21.22
N SER A 158 -7.13 16.95 -21.37
CA SER A 158 -7.79 18.04 -22.09
C SER A 158 -7.98 19.33 -21.30
N LYS A 159 -7.74 19.33 -19.98
CA LYS A 159 -8.12 20.43 -19.07
C LYS A 159 -6.96 21.28 -18.54
N ASP A 160 -5.79 21.19 -19.09
CA ASP A 160 -4.66 22.09 -18.74
C ASP A 160 -4.31 22.10 -17.24
N TYR A 161 -4.36 20.92 -16.61
CA TYR A 161 -3.94 20.79 -15.20
C TYR A 161 -2.43 20.95 -15.05
N ASP A 162 -1.99 21.61 -13.99
CA ASP A 162 -0.57 21.71 -13.64
C ASP A 162 0.02 20.31 -13.35
N MET A 163 -0.80 19.41 -12.82
CA MET A 163 -0.46 18.00 -12.61
C MET A 163 -1.67 17.12 -12.33
N CYS A 164 -1.45 15.81 -12.48
CA CYS A 164 -2.34 14.75 -12.03
C CYS A 164 -1.68 13.99 -10.85
N LEU A 165 -2.44 13.74 -9.80
CA LEU A 165 -2.03 12.91 -8.67
C LEU A 165 -2.84 11.62 -8.66
N LEU A 166 -2.15 10.46 -8.63
CA LEU A 166 -2.78 9.15 -8.47
C LEU A 166 -2.50 8.62 -7.06
N THR A 167 -3.56 8.33 -6.31
CA THR A 167 -3.44 8.00 -4.88
C THR A 167 -3.48 6.50 -4.59
N GLY A 168 -2.99 5.68 -5.51
CA GLY A 168 -2.74 4.25 -5.28
C GLY A 168 -3.68 3.31 -6.00
N ASP A 169 -3.42 2.02 -5.77
CA ASP A 169 -4.05 0.89 -6.45
C ASP A 169 -4.02 1.04 -7.97
N ILE A 170 -2.81 1.41 -8.45
CA ILE A 170 -2.55 1.59 -9.88
C ILE A 170 -2.75 0.26 -10.60
N SER A 171 -2.15 -0.81 -10.08
CA SER A 171 -2.34 -2.15 -10.61
C SER A 171 -3.16 -3.02 -9.67
N ASP A 172 -3.92 -3.97 -10.21
CA ASP A 172 -4.68 -4.93 -9.41
C ASP A 172 -3.78 -5.90 -8.63
N PHE A 173 -2.58 -6.14 -9.14
CA PHE A 173 -1.58 -6.97 -8.46
C PHE A 173 -0.16 -6.54 -8.86
N GLY A 174 0.48 -5.74 -8.03
CA GLY A 174 1.75 -5.08 -8.33
C GLY A 174 2.92 -5.99 -8.75
N MET A 175 2.90 -7.28 -8.40
CA MET A 175 3.92 -8.25 -8.87
C MET A 175 3.76 -8.66 -10.33
N ILE A 176 2.62 -8.39 -10.96
CA ILE A 176 2.38 -8.71 -12.37
C ILE A 176 2.77 -7.50 -13.21
N THR A 177 4.01 -7.49 -13.70
CA THR A 177 4.58 -6.32 -14.41
C THR A 177 3.78 -5.92 -15.63
N SER A 178 3.10 -6.87 -16.31
CA SER A 178 2.23 -6.54 -17.45
C SER A 178 1.07 -5.63 -17.09
N TYR A 179 0.62 -5.59 -15.83
CA TYR A 179 -0.40 -4.65 -15.38
C TYR A 179 0.16 -3.22 -15.25
N MET A 180 1.41 -3.11 -14.77
CA MET A 180 2.14 -1.83 -14.78
C MET A 180 2.49 -1.37 -16.19
N ASP A 181 2.84 -2.31 -17.10
CA ASP A 181 3.08 -2.01 -18.53
C ASP A 181 1.80 -1.47 -19.19
N GLU A 182 0.63 -2.05 -18.87
CA GLU A 182 -0.69 -1.56 -19.33
C GLU A 182 -0.94 -0.13 -18.81
N ALA A 183 -0.72 0.11 -17.51
CA ALA A 183 -0.88 1.43 -16.91
C ALA A 183 -0.01 2.49 -17.60
N VAL A 184 1.27 2.20 -17.77
CA VAL A 184 2.22 3.11 -18.46
C VAL A 184 1.81 3.33 -19.92
N SER A 185 1.37 2.28 -20.62
CA SER A 185 0.91 2.38 -22.01
C SER A 185 -0.31 3.28 -22.16
N ASP A 186 -1.30 3.12 -21.28
CA ASP A 186 -2.51 3.93 -21.29
C ASP A 186 -2.21 5.40 -20.94
N ILE A 187 -1.43 5.64 -19.88
CA ILE A 187 -1.02 6.99 -19.47
C ILE A 187 -0.26 7.67 -20.63
N ARG A 188 0.72 7.00 -21.22
CA ARG A 188 1.51 7.49 -22.36
C ARG A 188 0.63 7.84 -23.56
N THR A 189 -0.42 7.05 -23.78
CA THR A 189 -1.30 7.19 -24.94
C THR A 189 -2.36 8.28 -24.74
N TYR A 190 -2.93 8.36 -23.54
CA TYR A 190 -4.13 9.17 -23.30
C TYR A 190 -3.89 10.38 -22.39
N MET A 191 -2.75 10.43 -21.70
CA MET A 191 -2.35 11.57 -20.85
C MET A 191 -0.82 11.81 -20.98
N PRO A 192 -0.32 12.09 -22.20
CA PRO A 192 1.13 12.17 -22.45
C PRO A 192 1.81 13.42 -21.91
N THR A 193 1.07 14.55 -21.76
CA THR A 193 1.68 15.85 -21.43
C THR A 193 1.43 16.29 -20.00
N THR A 194 0.33 15.90 -19.38
CA THR A 194 0.02 16.25 -17.99
C THR A 194 1.08 15.67 -17.03
N PRO A 195 1.76 16.49 -16.22
CA PRO A 195 2.71 16.00 -15.23
C PRO A 195 2.03 15.07 -14.22
N LEU A 196 2.63 13.93 -13.95
CA LEU A 196 2.07 12.87 -13.10
C LEU A 196 2.90 12.62 -11.86
N ARG A 197 2.24 12.49 -10.72
CA ARG A 197 2.81 11.87 -9.52
C ARG A 197 1.86 10.81 -8.99
N ALA A 198 2.42 9.66 -8.56
CA ALA A 198 1.65 8.59 -7.95
C ALA A 198 2.22 8.20 -6.57
N ILE A 199 1.36 7.73 -5.68
CA ILE A 199 1.71 6.99 -4.47
C ILE A 199 1.16 5.56 -4.59
N PRO A 200 1.77 4.58 -3.92
CA PRO A 200 1.27 3.21 -3.97
C PRO A 200 0.00 3.02 -3.15
N GLY A 201 -0.86 2.10 -3.60
CA GLY A 201 -1.93 1.52 -2.81
C GLY A 201 -1.57 0.11 -2.31
N ASN A 202 -2.52 -0.54 -1.66
CA ASN A 202 -2.30 -1.88 -1.10
C ASN A 202 -2.15 -2.95 -2.18
N HIS A 203 -2.83 -2.84 -3.31
CA HIS A 203 -2.67 -3.75 -4.44
C HIS A 203 -1.29 -3.61 -5.11
N ASP A 204 -0.75 -2.40 -5.19
CA ASP A 204 0.60 -2.14 -5.67
C ASP A 204 1.68 -2.71 -4.76
N ALA A 205 1.38 -2.86 -3.46
CA ALA A 205 2.30 -3.36 -2.46
C ALA A 205 2.22 -4.88 -2.25
N LEU A 206 1.21 -5.56 -2.83
CA LEU A 206 0.96 -6.98 -2.63
C LEU A 206 2.23 -7.82 -2.84
N ILE A 207 2.50 -8.68 -1.84
CA ILE A 207 3.69 -9.53 -1.76
C ILE A 207 4.96 -8.66 -1.68
N ASN A 208 5.82 -8.57 -2.65
CA ASN A 208 7.03 -7.75 -2.61
C ASN A 208 7.05 -6.80 -3.83
N ALA A 209 5.94 -6.15 -4.14
CA ALA A 209 5.79 -5.40 -5.37
C ALA A 209 6.16 -3.91 -5.28
N LEU A 210 6.27 -3.33 -4.07
CA LEU A 210 6.65 -1.93 -3.90
C LEU A 210 7.92 -1.49 -4.68
N PRO A 211 8.97 -2.31 -4.85
CA PRO A 211 10.11 -1.94 -5.69
C PRO A 211 9.72 -1.75 -7.17
N ILE A 212 8.79 -2.57 -7.70
CA ILE A 212 8.30 -2.44 -9.09
C ILE A 212 7.55 -1.10 -9.22
N PHE A 213 6.61 -0.81 -8.32
CA PHE A 213 5.91 0.46 -8.28
C PHE A 213 6.88 1.64 -8.25
N LYS A 214 7.87 1.58 -7.34
CA LYS A 214 8.87 2.64 -7.19
C LYS A 214 9.69 2.88 -8.46
N HIS A 215 10.12 1.81 -9.14
CA HIS A 215 10.84 1.92 -10.41
C HIS A 215 9.98 2.49 -11.53
N THR A 216 8.65 2.28 -11.46
CA THR A 216 7.72 2.73 -12.50
C THR A 216 7.29 4.18 -12.33
N PHE A 217 6.93 4.59 -11.10
CA PHE A 217 6.26 5.87 -10.84
C PHE A 217 7.01 6.83 -9.91
N MET A 218 8.20 6.46 -9.41
CA MET A 218 8.96 7.26 -8.46
C MET A 218 10.45 7.28 -8.83
N ASP A 219 11.18 8.29 -8.34
CA ASP A 219 12.64 8.26 -8.38
C ASP A 219 13.21 7.28 -7.34
N ALA A 220 14.38 6.71 -7.62
CA ALA A 220 15.01 5.70 -6.77
C ALA A 220 15.24 6.17 -5.32
N HIS A 221 15.48 7.47 -5.13
CA HIS A 221 15.76 8.08 -3.82
C HIS A 221 14.51 8.60 -3.10
N ASP A 222 13.35 8.61 -3.77
CA ASP A 222 12.11 9.09 -3.17
C ASP A 222 11.70 8.20 -1.99
N LYS A 223 11.09 8.83 -1.00
CA LYS A 223 10.35 8.12 0.05
C LYS A 223 8.89 8.00 -0.37
N TYR A 224 8.18 7.02 0.18
CA TYR A 224 6.75 6.87 -0.06
C TYR A 224 5.91 7.95 0.67
N ASN A 225 6.47 8.57 1.71
CA ASN A 225 5.93 9.76 2.35
C ASN A 225 6.80 10.98 2.01
N PHE A 226 6.19 12.05 1.51
CA PHE A 226 6.88 13.26 1.05
C PHE A 226 5.94 14.47 1.08
N ARG A 227 6.47 15.67 0.87
CA ARG A 227 5.71 16.91 0.75
C ARG A 227 6.04 17.60 -0.56
N MET A 228 5.04 18.21 -1.17
CA MET A 228 5.15 19.10 -2.33
C MET A 228 4.62 20.47 -1.95
N ASP A 229 5.33 21.51 -2.32
CA ASP A 229 4.99 22.89 -1.98
C ASP A 229 4.85 23.74 -3.24
N SER A 230 3.82 24.59 -3.30
CA SER A 230 3.63 25.61 -4.34
C SER A 230 3.10 26.89 -3.71
N GLY A 231 3.98 27.87 -3.51
CA GLY A 231 3.63 29.11 -2.79
C GLY A 231 3.14 28.82 -1.38
N LYS A 232 1.87 29.11 -1.10
CA LYS A 232 1.21 28.88 0.18
C LYS A 232 0.43 27.55 0.24
N VAL A 233 0.58 26.67 -0.74
CA VAL A 233 -0.12 25.38 -0.80
C VAL A 233 0.86 24.26 -0.54
N HIS A 234 0.53 23.41 0.41
CA HIS A 234 1.33 22.27 0.84
C HIS A 234 0.52 20.98 0.69
N ILE A 235 1.06 20.04 -0.08
CA ILE A 235 0.46 18.71 -0.24
C ILE A 235 1.38 17.69 0.43
N ILE A 236 0.90 17.04 1.48
CA ILE A 236 1.63 16.03 2.24
C ILE A 236 1.09 14.65 1.87
N PHE A 237 1.99 13.76 1.46
CA PHE A 237 1.66 12.38 1.11
C PHE A 237 2.06 11.44 2.24
N LEU A 238 1.11 10.61 2.69
CA LEU A 238 1.34 9.57 3.68
C LEU A 238 1.37 8.20 3.02
N ASN A 239 2.32 7.37 3.45
CA ASN A 239 2.37 5.97 3.06
C ASN A 239 1.44 5.15 3.95
N MET A 240 0.17 5.17 3.62
CA MET A 240 -0.88 4.38 4.29
C MET A 240 -1.61 3.55 3.24
N LEU A 241 -1.40 2.23 3.27
CA LEU A 241 -1.87 1.31 2.25
C LEU A 241 -3.17 0.61 2.65
N TRP A 242 -3.27 0.13 3.90
CA TRP A 242 -4.42 -0.62 4.41
C TRP A 242 -5.11 0.05 5.60
N ASP A 243 -4.33 0.43 6.60
CA ASP A 243 -4.82 0.97 7.87
C ASP A 243 -3.67 1.66 8.61
N SER A 244 -3.72 1.70 9.92
CA SER A 244 -2.66 2.30 10.75
C SER A 244 -1.37 1.49 10.81
N THR A 245 -1.28 0.32 10.22
CA THR A 245 -0.07 -0.52 10.33
C THR A 245 1.14 0.13 9.66
N GLU A 246 0.94 0.87 8.57
CA GLU A 246 1.98 1.62 7.89
C GLU A 246 2.25 2.99 8.54
N LEU A 247 1.30 3.51 9.31
CA LEU A 247 1.49 4.74 10.06
C LEU A 247 2.32 4.44 11.32
N ASP A 248 3.57 4.10 11.14
CA ASP A 248 4.48 3.89 12.26
C ASP A 248 4.80 5.20 13.00
N LYS A 249 5.41 5.07 14.19
CA LYS A 249 5.79 6.25 15.00
C LYS A 249 6.80 7.17 14.29
N GLY A 250 7.54 6.65 13.33
CA GLY A 250 8.50 7.43 12.53
C GLY A 250 7.77 8.31 11.53
N GLN A 251 6.80 7.76 10.81
CA GLN A 251 5.98 8.51 9.86
C GLN A 251 5.08 9.55 10.57
N GLU A 252 4.48 9.17 11.71
CA GLU A 252 3.67 10.10 12.51
C GLU A 252 4.50 11.30 13.00
N LYS A 253 5.71 11.07 13.54
CA LYS A 253 6.62 12.15 13.92
C LYS A 253 7.04 13.01 12.74
N TRP A 254 7.27 12.39 11.59
CA TRP A 254 7.62 13.09 10.37
C TRP A 254 6.45 13.98 9.91
N LEU A 255 5.21 13.48 9.92
CA LEU A 255 4.00 14.25 9.61
C LEU A 255 3.88 15.47 10.52
N ILE A 256 3.94 15.27 11.84
CA ILE A 256 3.88 16.37 12.82
C ILE A 256 4.96 17.43 12.51
N LYS A 257 6.17 17.00 12.27
CA LYS A 257 7.26 17.92 11.91
C LYS A 257 6.96 18.71 10.63
N GLN A 258 6.39 18.05 9.59
CA GLN A 258 6.02 18.77 8.36
C GLN A 258 4.96 19.82 8.64
N LEU A 259 3.95 19.47 9.44
CA LEU A 259 2.87 20.38 9.81
C LEU A 259 3.35 21.55 10.68
N GLU A 260 4.31 21.32 11.60
CA GLU A 260 4.92 22.37 12.41
C GLU A 260 5.79 23.36 11.62
N GLU A 261 6.26 22.97 10.43
CA GLU A 261 7.07 23.84 9.55
C GLU A 261 6.19 24.74 8.66
N ILE A 262 4.89 24.46 8.54
CA ILE A 262 3.95 25.21 7.69
C ILE A 262 3.32 26.34 8.52
N PRO A 263 3.34 27.59 8.03
CA PRO A 263 2.61 28.68 8.67
C PRO A 263 1.10 28.38 8.80
N GLU A 264 0.51 28.80 9.90
CA GLU A 264 -0.90 28.47 10.21
C GLU A 264 -1.89 29.01 9.17
N GLU A 265 -1.56 30.11 8.50
CA GLU A 265 -2.35 30.74 7.45
C GLU A 265 -2.18 30.11 6.06
N GLU A 266 -1.38 29.06 5.90
CA GLU A 266 -1.14 28.42 4.62
C GLU A 266 -1.98 27.16 4.43
N THR A 267 -2.31 26.83 3.20
CA THR A 267 -3.21 25.74 2.84
C THR A 267 -2.52 24.39 2.94
N VAL A 268 -3.11 23.45 3.65
CA VAL A 268 -2.59 22.09 3.86
C VAL A 268 -3.57 21.04 3.35
N VAL A 269 -3.13 20.26 2.38
CA VAL A 269 -3.82 19.04 1.91
C VAL A 269 -2.99 17.82 2.26
N VAL A 270 -3.62 16.80 2.84
CA VAL A 270 -2.97 15.52 3.13
C VAL A 270 -3.58 14.44 2.23
N LEU A 271 -2.72 13.65 1.57
CA LEU A 271 -3.14 12.53 0.76
C LEU A 271 -2.60 11.20 1.29
N SER A 272 -3.42 10.18 1.26
CA SER A 272 -3.00 8.79 1.48
C SER A 272 -3.80 7.86 0.57
N HIS A 273 -3.36 6.60 0.41
CA HIS A 273 -4.22 5.64 -0.28
C HIS A 273 -5.38 5.22 0.62
N CYS A 274 -5.10 4.66 1.80
CA CYS A 274 -6.14 4.29 2.74
C CYS A 274 -6.78 5.52 3.40
N TYR A 275 -8.08 5.46 3.62
CA TYR A 275 -8.88 6.50 4.25
C TYR A 275 -8.63 6.63 5.76
N VAL A 276 -9.01 7.77 6.32
CA VAL A 276 -9.05 8.00 7.77
C VAL A 276 -10.47 7.81 8.29
N ILE A 277 -11.44 8.44 7.62
CA ILE A 277 -12.88 8.25 7.85
C ILE A 277 -13.56 7.97 6.51
N SER A 278 -14.53 7.08 6.50
CA SER A 278 -15.28 6.67 5.31
C SER A 278 -16.55 5.92 5.70
N SER A 279 -17.56 5.97 4.89
CA SER A 279 -18.61 4.94 4.85
C SER A 279 -18.04 3.61 4.35
N GLY A 280 -18.86 2.62 4.05
CA GLY A 280 -18.36 1.35 3.50
C GLY A 280 -19.24 0.16 3.89
N TYR A 281 -18.63 -0.93 4.35
CA TYR A 281 -19.31 -2.15 4.67
C TYR A 281 -19.31 -2.45 6.17
N TYR A 282 -20.39 -3.05 6.65
CA TYR A 282 -20.38 -3.70 7.96
C TYR A 282 -20.02 -5.18 7.80
N ASP A 283 -18.87 -5.56 8.30
CA ASP A 283 -18.46 -6.97 8.35
C ASP A 283 -19.04 -7.63 9.60
N SER A 284 -20.13 -8.39 9.41
CA SER A 284 -20.79 -9.11 10.50
C SER A 284 -19.90 -10.20 11.11
N ALA A 285 -18.95 -10.76 10.36
CA ALA A 285 -18.03 -11.79 10.85
C ALA A 285 -16.93 -11.19 11.74
N ALA A 286 -16.47 -9.97 11.43
CA ALA A 286 -15.51 -9.24 12.24
C ALA A 286 -16.18 -8.39 13.35
N GLY A 287 -17.51 -8.19 13.28
CA GLY A 287 -18.26 -7.37 14.22
C GLY A 287 -17.92 -5.88 14.19
N ARG A 288 -17.43 -5.38 13.05
CA ARG A 288 -17.01 -3.98 12.85
C ARG A 288 -17.36 -3.50 11.44
N SER A 289 -17.43 -2.18 11.27
CA SER A 289 -17.45 -1.57 9.95
C SER A 289 -16.05 -1.58 9.31
N TRP A 290 -16.01 -1.59 8.00
CA TRP A 290 -14.80 -1.31 7.23
C TRP A 290 -14.62 0.20 6.99
N GLY A 291 -15.63 0.99 7.28
CA GLY A 291 -15.53 2.44 7.34
C GLY A 291 -15.01 2.92 8.70
N ASP A 292 -14.66 4.19 8.81
CA ASP A 292 -14.21 4.87 10.02
C ASP A 292 -13.20 4.03 10.83
N LEU A 293 -12.00 3.82 10.27
CA LEU A 293 -10.96 3.03 10.91
C LEU A 293 -10.54 3.64 12.24
N SER A 294 -11.13 3.16 13.33
CA SER A 294 -11.04 3.78 14.67
C SER A 294 -9.60 4.00 15.14
N ASP A 295 -8.66 3.12 14.79
CA ASP A 295 -7.25 3.27 15.16
C ASP A 295 -6.60 4.42 14.37
N VAL A 296 -6.80 4.47 13.05
CA VAL A 296 -6.33 5.56 12.18
C VAL A 296 -6.96 6.87 12.58
N MET A 297 -8.28 6.88 12.73
CA MET A 297 -9.05 8.07 13.11
C MET A 297 -8.59 8.64 14.46
N ASN A 298 -8.41 7.81 15.49
CA ASN A 298 -7.98 8.25 16.82
C ASN A 298 -6.55 8.82 16.84
N ARG A 299 -5.72 8.49 15.85
CA ARG A 299 -4.34 8.99 15.73
C ARG A 299 -4.26 10.23 14.84
N LEU A 300 -4.88 10.21 13.66
CA LEU A 300 -4.72 11.27 12.65
C LEU A 300 -5.70 12.41 12.81
N CYS A 301 -6.99 12.19 13.16
CA CYS A 301 -7.93 13.29 13.31
C CYS A 301 -7.48 14.35 14.33
N PRO A 302 -6.97 13.98 15.53
CA PRO A 302 -6.46 14.99 16.47
C PRO A 302 -5.23 15.77 15.96
N ILE A 303 -4.39 15.14 15.11
CA ILE A 303 -3.26 15.81 14.48
C ILE A 303 -3.79 16.80 13.43
N PHE A 304 -4.68 16.36 12.56
CA PHE A 304 -5.25 17.18 11.50
C PHE A 304 -6.01 18.39 12.06
N GLU A 305 -6.81 18.18 13.11
CA GLU A 305 -7.51 19.25 13.82
C GLU A 305 -6.51 20.25 14.43
N LYS A 306 -5.52 19.76 15.19
CA LYS A 306 -4.53 20.59 15.89
C LYS A 306 -3.73 21.49 14.95
N TYR A 307 -3.34 20.94 13.80
CA TYR A 307 -2.50 21.63 12.81
C TYR A 307 -3.32 22.21 11.65
N HIS A 308 -4.64 22.18 11.78
CA HIS A 308 -5.57 22.81 10.84
C HIS A 308 -5.37 22.35 9.39
N VAL A 309 -5.33 21.05 9.18
CA VAL A 309 -5.37 20.48 7.83
C VAL A 309 -6.70 20.84 7.18
N ASP A 310 -6.67 21.48 6.01
CA ASP A 310 -7.87 21.93 5.32
C ASP A 310 -8.64 20.77 4.67
N LEU A 311 -7.91 19.81 4.09
CA LEU A 311 -8.49 18.70 3.34
C LEU A 311 -7.61 17.44 3.46
N HIS A 312 -8.22 16.29 3.77
CA HIS A 312 -7.61 14.98 3.59
C HIS A 312 -8.31 14.27 2.42
N MET A 313 -7.52 13.67 1.51
CA MET A 313 -8.05 12.89 0.39
C MET A 313 -7.47 11.50 0.38
N SER A 314 -8.29 10.52 0.02
CA SER A 314 -7.91 9.11 -0.02
C SER A 314 -8.65 8.35 -1.12
N GLY A 315 -8.08 7.22 -1.56
CA GLY A 315 -8.73 6.20 -2.36
C GLY A 315 -9.19 5.01 -1.50
N HIS A 316 -8.85 3.81 -1.96
CA HIS A 316 -9.07 2.51 -1.33
C HIS A 316 -10.54 2.06 -1.32
N ASP A 317 -11.47 2.93 -0.96
CA ASP A 317 -12.90 2.70 -1.09
C ASP A 317 -13.38 3.22 -2.45
N HIS A 318 -14.07 2.37 -3.22
CA HIS A 318 -14.41 2.62 -4.62
C HIS A 318 -15.76 3.34 -4.76
N PHE A 319 -15.91 4.46 -4.06
CA PHE A 319 -17.04 5.39 -4.17
C PHE A 319 -16.57 6.81 -3.84
N PHE A 320 -17.28 7.80 -4.35
CA PHE A 320 -17.05 9.19 -3.96
C PHE A 320 -17.75 9.49 -2.65
N GLU A 321 -17.06 10.12 -1.69
CA GLU A 321 -17.69 10.58 -0.47
C GLU A 321 -17.02 11.86 0.05
N TYR A 322 -17.84 12.84 0.42
CA TYR A 322 -17.40 14.03 1.11
C TYR A 322 -17.85 13.98 2.57
N LEU A 323 -16.91 14.16 3.50
CA LEU A 323 -17.14 14.07 4.93
C LEU A 323 -16.55 15.31 5.63
N GLU A 324 -17.13 15.65 6.78
CA GLU A 324 -16.63 16.74 7.64
C GLU A 324 -16.56 16.27 9.09
N LYS A 325 -15.39 16.47 9.71
CA LYS A 325 -15.17 16.13 11.12
C LYS A 325 -14.22 17.13 11.77
N ASP A 326 -14.65 17.74 12.90
CA ASP A 326 -13.84 18.60 13.75
C ASP A 326 -13.12 19.74 12.97
N GLY A 327 -13.81 20.34 11.99
CA GLY A 327 -13.28 21.44 11.17
C GLY A 327 -12.38 21.00 10.01
N VAL A 328 -12.09 19.71 9.86
CA VAL A 328 -11.32 19.14 8.76
C VAL A 328 -12.28 18.56 7.72
N ASN A 329 -11.95 18.77 6.44
CA ASN A 329 -12.68 18.19 5.32
C ASN A 329 -11.99 16.89 4.86
N TYR A 330 -12.79 15.89 4.46
CA TYR A 330 -12.30 14.61 3.98
C TYR A 330 -12.99 14.28 2.67
N MET A 331 -12.23 13.68 1.74
CA MET A 331 -12.74 13.26 0.44
C MET A 331 -12.23 11.85 0.12
N VAL A 332 -13.15 10.91 -0.06
CA VAL A 332 -12.88 9.63 -0.69
C VAL A 332 -13.06 9.82 -2.19
N LEU A 333 -12.02 9.47 -2.97
CA LEU A 333 -11.84 9.89 -4.36
C LEU A 333 -12.62 9.07 -5.39
N GLY A 334 -13.33 8.04 -4.95
CA GLY A 334 -13.99 7.10 -5.85
C GLY A 334 -13.01 6.21 -6.59
N ALA A 335 -13.50 5.53 -7.61
CA ALA A 335 -12.68 4.70 -8.47
C ALA A 335 -12.51 5.34 -9.85
N MET A 336 -11.25 5.44 -10.31
CA MET A 336 -10.95 5.80 -11.69
C MET A 336 -11.31 4.67 -12.67
N GLY A 337 -11.43 3.42 -12.17
CA GLY A 337 -11.74 2.25 -12.98
C GLY A 337 -11.94 0.98 -12.19
N GLY A 338 -11.48 0.91 -10.94
CA GLY A 338 -11.70 -0.22 -10.04
C GLY A 338 -13.19 -0.53 -9.85
N LYS A 339 -13.52 -1.77 -9.53
CA LYS A 339 -14.92 -2.19 -9.35
C LYS A 339 -15.59 -1.38 -8.24
N LEU A 340 -16.67 -0.67 -8.57
CA LEU A 340 -17.43 0.14 -7.61
C LEU A 340 -17.94 -0.68 -6.42
N ASP A 341 -17.91 -0.10 -5.24
CA ASP A 341 -18.42 -0.65 -3.98
C ASP A 341 -19.93 -0.39 -3.86
N ASP A 342 -20.70 -1.42 -4.15
CA ASP A 342 -22.18 -1.37 -4.10
C ASP A 342 -22.76 -2.72 -3.66
N PRO A 343 -23.65 -2.74 -2.65
CA PRO A 343 -24.15 -1.62 -1.85
C PRO A 343 -23.23 -1.27 -0.66
N LEU A 344 -23.28 -0.01 -0.21
CA LEU A 344 -22.74 0.38 1.09
C LEU A 344 -23.70 -0.08 2.20
N THR A 345 -23.16 -0.67 3.28
CA THR A 345 -23.93 -1.17 4.42
C THR A 345 -23.62 -0.48 5.74
N TYR A 346 -22.63 0.42 5.72
CA TYR A 346 -22.28 1.32 6.81
C TYR A 346 -22.20 2.75 6.27
N ASN A 347 -22.84 3.69 6.97
CA ASN A 347 -22.75 5.11 6.67
C ASN A 347 -22.02 5.79 7.81
N SER A 348 -20.93 6.51 7.51
CA SER A 348 -20.21 7.30 8.48
C SER A 348 -21.10 8.43 9.00
N PRO A 349 -21.11 8.72 10.32
CA PRO A 349 -21.84 9.85 10.88
C PRO A 349 -21.28 11.21 10.42
N TYR A 350 -20.10 11.24 9.83
CA TYR A 350 -19.45 12.43 9.30
C TYR A 350 -19.77 12.69 7.82
N SER A 351 -20.39 11.72 7.13
CA SER A 351 -20.75 11.83 5.71
C SER A 351 -21.72 12.96 5.44
N LYS A 352 -21.44 13.76 4.41
CA LYS A 352 -22.29 14.85 3.93
C LYS A 352 -22.84 14.57 2.53
N TRP A 353 -22.08 13.82 1.74
CA TRP A 353 -22.47 13.39 0.40
C TRP A 353 -21.71 12.14 0.02
N VAL A 354 -22.37 11.21 -0.69
CA VAL A 354 -21.79 9.97 -1.20
C VAL A 354 -22.41 9.60 -2.54
N ASP A 355 -21.56 9.11 -3.46
CA ASP A 355 -21.98 8.47 -4.72
C ASP A 355 -21.11 7.24 -5.02
N ASN A 356 -21.76 6.09 -5.17
CA ASN A 356 -21.10 4.80 -5.45
C ASN A 356 -21.55 4.18 -6.79
N LYS A 357 -21.98 5.01 -7.75
CA LYS A 357 -22.54 4.55 -9.03
C LYS A 357 -21.72 4.93 -10.25
N VAL A 358 -20.76 5.84 -10.10
CA VAL A 358 -19.99 6.39 -11.22
C VAL A 358 -18.49 6.28 -10.99
N PHE A 359 -17.75 6.19 -12.08
CA PHE A 359 -16.30 6.38 -12.10
C PHE A 359 -15.99 7.86 -12.33
N GLY A 360 -14.83 8.32 -11.87
CA GLY A 360 -14.47 9.70 -12.07
C GLY A 360 -13.15 10.11 -11.42
N TYR A 361 -12.99 11.40 -11.23
CA TYR A 361 -11.82 12.05 -10.62
C TYR A 361 -12.22 13.35 -9.95
N VAL A 362 -11.30 13.93 -9.18
CA VAL A 362 -11.51 15.19 -8.47
C VAL A 362 -10.58 16.25 -9.04
N ASP A 363 -11.13 17.43 -9.27
CA ASP A 363 -10.46 18.67 -9.64
C ASP A 363 -10.27 19.52 -8.37
N LEU A 364 -9.08 20.03 -8.15
CA LEU A 364 -8.78 20.99 -7.09
C LEU A 364 -8.18 22.26 -7.68
N LEU A 365 -8.87 23.37 -7.49
CA LEU A 365 -8.37 24.70 -7.81
C LEU A 365 -8.07 25.46 -6.51
N PHE A 366 -6.80 25.75 -6.27
CA PHE A 366 -6.36 26.55 -5.12
C PHE A 366 -6.47 28.05 -5.43
N THR A 367 -7.16 28.77 -4.59
CA THR A 367 -7.22 30.23 -4.60
C THR A 367 -6.49 30.80 -3.38
N ASP A 368 -6.49 32.12 -3.21
CA ASP A 368 -5.84 32.73 -2.04
C ASP A 368 -6.52 32.34 -0.71
N ASN A 369 -7.82 32.01 -0.73
CA ASN A 369 -8.63 31.80 0.46
C ASN A 369 -9.51 30.54 0.40
N THR A 370 -9.48 29.78 -0.70
CA THR A 370 -10.33 28.59 -0.86
C THR A 370 -9.62 27.48 -1.63
N ILE A 371 -10.06 26.25 -1.38
CA ILE A 371 -9.90 25.11 -2.26
C ILE A 371 -11.25 24.89 -2.92
N GLU A 372 -11.33 25.10 -4.23
CA GLU A 372 -12.51 24.74 -5.01
C GLU A 372 -12.37 23.30 -5.45
N LEU A 373 -13.21 22.42 -4.89
CA LEU A 373 -13.24 20.99 -5.16
C LEU A 373 -14.40 20.68 -6.09
N THR A 374 -14.14 20.00 -7.20
CA THR A 374 -15.16 19.50 -8.13
C THR A 374 -14.94 18.04 -8.44
N CYS A 375 -15.92 17.18 -8.19
CA CYS A 375 -15.93 15.80 -8.65
C CYS A 375 -16.51 15.73 -10.05
N PHE A 376 -15.80 15.10 -10.98
CA PHE A 376 -16.24 14.82 -12.33
C PHE A 376 -16.48 13.34 -12.55
N THR A 377 -17.52 12.99 -13.29
CA THR A 377 -17.73 11.62 -13.79
C THR A 377 -16.74 11.29 -14.92
N GLN A 378 -16.67 10.01 -15.32
CA GLN A 378 -15.90 9.60 -16.50
C GLN A 378 -16.38 10.26 -17.81
N ASP A 379 -17.60 10.78 -17.87
CA ASP A 379 -18.19 11.47 -19.02
C ASP A 379 -18.06 13.01 -18.92
N ASP A 380 -17.20 13.48 -18.01
CA ASP A 380 -16.89 14.90 -17.76
C ASP A 380 -18.07 15.74 -17.23
N GLU A 381 -19.05 15.09 -16.63
CA GLU A 381 -20.17 15.75 -15.98
C GLU A 381 -19.82 16.09 -14.53
N VAL A 382 -20.25 17.27 -14.06
CA VAL A 382 -20.06 17.68 -12.65
C VAL A 382 -21.00 16.85 -11.78
N LEU A 383 -20.40 16.11 -10.85
CA LEU A 383 -21.10 15.26 -9.91
C LEU A 383 -21.33 15.95 -8.57
N PHE A 384 -20.33 16.65 -8.07
CA PHE A 384 -20.35 17.35 -6.79
C PHE A 384 -19.39 18.51 -6.78
N THR A 385 -19.71 19.57 -6.06
CA THR A 385 -18.82 20.72 -5.86
C THR A 385 -18.80 21.17 -4.39
N LYS A 386 -17.63 21.60 -3.92
CA LYS A 386 -17.45 22.18 -2.60
C LYS A 386 -16.40 23.28 -2.64
N SER A 387 -16.73 24.44 -2.10
CA SER A 387 -15.74 25.46 -1.76
C SER A 387 -15.34 25.30 -0.30
N ILE A 388 -14.08 24.97 -0.07
CA ILE A 388 -13.48 24.82 1.27
C ILE A 388 -12.74 26.12 1.56
N LYS A 389 -13.14 26.83 2.60
CA LYS A 389 -12.42 28.02 3.05
C LYS A 389 -11.11 27.59 3.69
N THR A 390 -10.02 28.13 3.19
CA THR A 390 -8.72 28.10 3.83
C THR A 390 -8.51 29.35 4.69
N LYS A 391 -7.47 29.38 5.47
CA LYS A 391 -7.27 30.46 6.46
C LYS A 391 -6.73 31.73 5.85
#